data_964c3fde6e8f63026f381cb75ae6b11a
#
_entry.id   964c3fde6e8f63026f381cb75ae6b11a
#
_cell.length_a   1.000
_cell.length_b   1.000
_cell.length_c   1.000
_cell.angle_alpha   90.00
_cell.angle_beta   90.00
_cell.angle_gamma   90.00
#
_symmetry.space_group_name_H-M   'P 1'
#
loop_
_entity.id
_entity.type
_entity.pdbx_description
1 polymer ?
#
loop_
_entity_poly.entity_id
_entity_poly.type
_entity_poly.pdbx_seq_one_letter_code
_entity_poly.pdbx_strand_id
1 'polypeptide(L)'
;MDVHKKSKIVGIVQARMGSSRLPNKSMLSLHGSPVVKWLFYRASKAQLLDALVFAIPDIEQDDPLSIFLMGLSANVFRGSELDLIDRFYNAAKEWKADHVVRVTGDCPFVSGEEIDHLIDFYNFGEYDYAYNHIPLKNNYPDGIGAEIMPFE
;
A
#
# COMPACT_ATOMS: atom_id res chain seq x y z
N MET A 1 33.87 10.39 3.75
CA MET A 1 33.04 9.31 4.33
C MET A 1 31.62 9.61 3.87
N ASP A 2 31.19 8.99 2.77
CA ASP A 2 29.80 9.09 2.35
C ASP A 2 28.95 8.36 3.39
N VAL A 3 28.19 9.15 4.15
CA VAL A 3 27.11 8.62 4.98
C VAL A 3 26.11 8.04 3.96
N HIS A 4 26.07 6.72 3.79
CA HIS A 4 25.06 6.08 2.98
C HIS A 4 23.70 6.55 3.49
N LYS A 5 23.07 7.46 2.74
CA LYS A 5 21.70 7.90 3.03
C LYS A 5 20.83 6.63 3.03
N LYS A 6 20.23 6.31 4.17
CA LYS A 6 19.27 5.19 4.24
C LYS A 6 18.19 5.41 3.18
N SER A 7 17.99 4.46 2.29
CA SER A 7 16.91 4.50 1.30
C SER A 7 15.56 4.58 2.00
N LYS A 8 14.70 5.48 1.51
CA LYS A 8 13.36 5.68 2.06
C LYS A 8 12.36 4.75 1.38
N ILE A 9 11.75 3.87 2.14
CA ILE A 9 10.78 2.87 1.67
C ILE A 9 9.37 3.31 2.06
N VAL A 10 8.51 3.55 1.06
CA VAL A 10 7.15 4.02 1.26
C VAL A 10 6.15 2.96 0.81
N GLY A 11 5.31 2.49 1.74
CA GLY A 11 4.17 1.66 1.43
C GLY A 11 3.05 2.50 0.83
N ILE A 12 2.56 2.13 -0.37
CA ILE A 12 1.45 2.81 -1.03
C ILE A 12 0.30 1.83 -1.21
N VAL A 13 -0.83 2.13 -0.58
CA VAL A 13 -2.07 1.38 -0.67
C VAL A 13 -2.99 2.03 -1.67
N GLN A 14 -3.32 1.35 -2.76
CA GLN A 14 -4.35 1.82 -3.68
C GLN A 14 -5.74 1.44 -3.15
N ALA A 15 -6.59 2.41 -2.89
CA ALA A 15 -7.98 2.18 -2.48
C ALA A 15 -8.93 3.15 -3.18
N ARG A 16 -10.19 2.75 -3.37
CA ARG A 16 -11.24 3.60 -3.94
C ARG A 16 -12.63 3.07 -3.59
N MET A 17 -13.62 3.96 -3.64
CA MET A 17 -15.04 3.59 -3.49
C MET A 17 -15.62 2.98 -4.77
N GLY A 18 -15.18 3.49 -5.93
CA GLY A 18 -15.66 3.09 -7.25
C GLY A 18 -15.15 1.70 -7.66
N SER A 19 -15.83 0.64 -7.27
CA SER A 19 -15.58 -0.73 -7.73
C SER A 19 -16.79 -1.25 -8.50
N SER A 20 -16.60 -1.66 -9.76
CA SER A 20 -17.69 -2.17 -10.59
C SER A 20 -18.21 -3.53 -10.12
N ARG A 21 -17.36 -4.40 -9.59
CA ARG A 21 -17.71 -5.75 -9.10
C ARG A 21 -18.35 -5.72 -7.71
N LEU A 22 -17.85 -4.87 -6.83
CA LEU A 22 -18.34 -4.73 -5.45
C LEU A 22 -18.23 -3.26 -5.03
N PRO A 23 -19.28 -2.45 -5.25
CA PRO A 23 -19.30 -1.05 -4.89
C PRO A 23 -18.96 -0.82 -3.41
N ASN A 24 -18.20 0.23 -3.13
CA ASN A 24 -17.82 0.64 -1.77
C ASN A 24 -17.04 -0.43 -0.98
N LYS A 25 -16.40 -1.40 -1.66
CA LYS A 25 -15.75 -2.54 -1.01
C LYS A 25 -14.79 -2.14 0.14
N SER A 26 -14.06 -1.04 0.00
CA SER A 26 -13.12 -0.56 1.01
C SER A 26 -13.82 -0.20 2.34
N MET A 27 -15.07 0.23 2.27
CA MET A 27 -15.89 0.63 3.42
C MET A 27 -16.88 -0.44 3.88
N LEU A 28 -16.96 -1.59 3.19
CA LEU A 28 -17.81 -2.69 3.65
C LEU A 28 -17.35 -3.22 5.00
N SER A 29 -18.33 -3.55 5.85
CA SER A 29 -18.05 -4.09 7.19
C SER A 29 -17.53 -5.52 7.10
N LEU A 30 -16.34 -5.74 7.66
CA LEU A 30 -15.77 -7.03 7.95
C LEU A 30 -15.61 -7.14 9.47
N HIS A 31 -16.37 -8.04 10.08
CA HIS A 31 -16.35 -8.24 11.53
C HIS A 31 -16.47 -6.92 12.32
N GLY A 32 -17.47 -6.09 11.97
CA GLY A 32 -17.79 -4.85 12.67
C GLY A 32 -16.90 -3.63 12.37
N SER A 33 -15.96 -3.76 11.42
CA SER A 33 -15.11 -2.63 10.99
C SER A 33 -14.93 -2.62 9.47
N PRO A 34 -14.77 -1.44 8.84
CA PRO A 34 -14.47 -1.37 7.41
C PRO A 34 -13.22 -2.17 7.00
N VAL A 35 -13.26 -2.79 5.82
CA VAL A 35 -12.13 -3.54 5.24
C VAL A 35 -10.85 -2.73 5.27
N VAL A 36 -10.90 -1.45 4.87
CA VAL A 36 -9.73 -0.56 4.84
C VAL A 36 -9.12 -0.33 6.23
N LYS A 37 -9.91 -0.39 7.30
CA LYS A 37 -9.42 -0.26 8.68
C LYS A 37 -8.56 -1.47 9.08
N TRP A 38 -8.98 -2.68 8.73
CA TRP A 38 -8.19 -3.89 8.96
C TRP A 38 -6.88 -3.84 8.20
N LEU A 39 -6.93 -3.44 6.92
CA LEU A 39 -5.74 -3.26 6.10
C LEU A 39 -4.79 -2.23 6.73
N PHE A 40 -5.28 -1.06 7.12
CA PHE A 40 -4.48 -0.02 7.76
C PHE A 40 -3.74 -0.56 8.99
N TYR A 41 -4.46 -1.15 9.96
CA TYR A 41 -3.84 -1.65 11.18
C TYR A 41 -2.84 -2.79 10.94
N ARG A 42 -3.07 -3.62 9.95
CA ARG A 42 -2.18 -4.75 9.67
C ARG A 42 -0.94 -4.30 8.91
N ALA A 43 -1.09 -3.48 7.88
CA ALA A 43 0.03 -2.94 7.12
C ALA A 43 0.90 -1.98 7.96
N SER A 44 0.29 -1.21 8.87
CA SER A 44 1.01 -0.32 9.79
C SER A 44 1.90 -1.04 10.81
N LYS A 45 1.84 -2.38 10.90
CA LYS A 45 2.76 -3.16 11.72
C LYS A 45 4.11 -3.40 11.08
N ALA A 46 4.26 -3.11 9.79
CA ALA A 46 5.55 -3.19 9.11
C ALA A 46 6.53 -2.19 9.74
N GLN A 47 7.70 -2.69 10.13
CA GLN A 47 8.74 -1.91 10.83
C GLN A 47 9.74 -1.29 9.87
N LEU A 48 9.86 -1.84 8.65
CA LEU A 48 10.82 -1.39 7.65
C LEU A 48 10.25 -0.34 6.69
N LEU A 49 8.94 -0.05 6.77
CA LEU A 49 8.34 1.08 6.05
C LEU A 49 8.63 2.39 6.78
N ASP A 50 9.16 3.39 6.07
CA ASP A 50 9.32 4.76 6.59
C ASP A 50 8.00 5.55 6.58
N ALA A 51 7.04 5.15 5.73
CA ALA A 51 5.67 5.67 5.72
C ALA A 51 4.70 4.67 5.07
N LEU A 52 3.43 4.73 5.47
CA LEU A 52 2.32 4.04 4.81
C LEU A 52 1.31 5.09 4.34
N VAL A 53 0.99 5.10 3.04
CA VAL A 53 0.18 6.13 2.37
C VAL A 53 -0.97 5.47 1.62
N PHE A 54 -2.17 6.00 1.78
CA PHE A 54 -3.34 5.59 0.99
C PHE A 54 -3.50 6.51 -0.21
N ALA A 55 -3.23 5.99 -1.41
CA ALA A 55 -3.40 6.70 -2.67
C ALA A 55 -4.82 6.46 -3.22
N ILE A 56 -5.68 7.44 -3.08
CA ILE A 56 -7.11 7.38 -3.47
C ILE A 56 -7.43 8.40 -4.57
N PRO A 57 -8.48 8.18 -5.37
CA PRO A 57 -8.90 9.15 -6.37
C PRO A 57 -9.30 10.50 -5.76
N ASP A 58 -9.01 11.59 -6.48
CA ASP A 58 -9.45 12.93 -6.10
C ASP A 58 -10.79 13.28 -6.73
N ILE A 59 -11.84 12.58 -6.29
CA ILE A 59 -13.23 12.78 -6.68
C ILE A 59 -14.14 12.73 -5.46
N GLU A 60 -15.28 13.40 -5.52
CA GLU A 60 -16.25 13.49 -4.43
C GLU A 60 -16.73 12.11 -3.92
N GLN A 61 -16.84 11.13 -4.81
CA GLN A 61 -17.23 9.75 -4.44
C GLN A 61 -16.28 9.12 -3.42
N ASP A 62 -15.01 9.52 -3.42
CA ASP A 62 -13.97 8.99 -2.52
C ASP A 62 -13.77 9.82 -1.23
N ASP A 63 -14.51 10.93 -1.05
CA ASP A 63 -14.44 11.76 0.16
C ASP A 63 -14.74 11.00 1.45
N PRO A 64 -15.78 10.14 1.51
CA PRO A 64 -16.03 9.36 2.72
C PRO A 64 -14.86 8.45 3.11
N LEU A 65 -14.19 7.86 2.13
CA LEU A 65 -12.99 7.03 2.36
C LEU A 65 -11.83 7.87 2.87
N SER A 66 -11.60 9.05 2.28
CA SER A 66 -10.57 9.99 2.69
C SER A 66 -10.77 10.44 4.14
N ILE A 67 -11.99 10.90 4.48
CA ILE A 67 -12.35 11.35 5.82
C ILE A 67 -12.14 10.23 6.84
N PHE A 68 -12.58 9.01 6.51
CA PHE A 68 -12.44 7.85 7.38
C PHE A 68 -10.96 7.52 7.66
N LEU A 69 -10.11 7.49 6.61
CA LEU A 69 -8.67 7.22 6.73
C LEU A 69 -7.95 8.30 7.55
N MET A 70 -8.26 9.58 7.30
CA MET A 70 -7.71 10.69 8.10
C MET A 70 -8.13 10.59 9.57
N GLY A 71 -9.36 10.16 9.86
CA GLY A 71 -9.83 9.86 11.21
C GLY A 71 -9.07 8.74 11.93
N LEU A 72 -8.41 7.85 11.19
CA LEU A 72 -7.48 6.84 11.71
C LEU A 72 -6.04 7.35 11.83
N SER A 73 -5.78 8.62 11.52
CA SER A 73 -4.44 9.21 11.39
C SER A 73 -3.58 8.55 10.30
N ALA A 74 -4.21 7.98 9.27
CA ALA A 74 -3.51 7.47 8.10
C ALA A 74 -3.07 8.62 7.19
N ASN A 75 -1.91 8.46 6.52
CA ASN A 75 -1.52 9.38 5.47
C ASN A 75 -2.38 9.11 4.23
N VAL A 76 -2.93 10.16 3.64
CA VAL A 76 -3.78 10.09 2.46
C VAL A 76 -3.21 10.97 1.37
N PHE A 77 -3.04 10.42 0.18
CA PHE A 77 -2.76 11.16 -1.05
C PHE A 77 -3.99 11.07 -1.96
N ARG A 78 -4.38 12.20 -2.53
CA ARG A 78 -5.46 12.27 -3.52
C ARG A 78 -4.89 12.59 -4.89
N GLY A 79 -5.26 11.80 -5.91
CA GLY A 79 -4.72 11.95 -7.26
C GLY A 79 -5.63 11.42 -8.35
N SER A 80 -5.10 11.21 -9.56
CA SER A 80 -5.87 10.82 -10.74
C SER A 80 -6.82 9.65 -10.47
N GLU A 81 -8.09 9.80 -10.89
CA GLU A 81 -9.06 8.71 -10.88
C GLU A 81 -8.73 7.66 -11.94
N LEU A 82 -8.43 8.13 -13.15
CA LEU A 82 -8.33 7.29 -14.35
C LEU A 82 -6.94 6.68 -14.53
N ASP A 83 -5.90 7.37 -14.07
CA ASP A 83 -4.53 6.93 -14.20
C ASP A 83 -3.96 6.49 -12.85
N LEU A 84 -3.92 5.17 -12.66
CA LEU A 84 -3.39 4.57 -11.45
C LEU A 84 -1.87 4.77 -11.32
N ILE A 85 -1.15 4.72 -12.44
CA ILE A 85 0.32 4.88 -12.44
C ILE A 85 0.66 6.31 -12.04
N ASP A 86 0.00 7.31 -12.63
CA ASP A 86 0.17 8.71 -12.25
C ASP A 86 -0.10 8.94 -10.77
N ARG A 87 -1.18 8.34 -10.22
CA ARG A 87 -1.52 8.45 -8.81
C ARG A 87 -0.44 7.84 -7.90
N PHE A 88 0.10 6.67 -8.24
CA PHE A 88 1.21 6.06 -7.51
C PHE A 88 2.48 6.90 -7.59
N TYR A 89 2.84 7.34 -8.79
CA TYR A 89 4.01 8.16 -9.03
C TYR A 89 3.98 9.45 -8.20
N ASN A 90 2.87 10.18 -8.23
CA ASN A 90 2.75 11.44 -7.49
C ASN A 90 2.71 11.21 -5.97
N ALA A 91 2.09 10.13 -5.48
CA ALA A 91 2.17 9.74 -4.08
C ALA A 91 3.61 9.44 -3.65
N ALA A 92 4.33 8.61 -4.40
CA ALA A 92 5.73 8.28 -4.12
C ALA A 92 6.63 9.52 -4.12
N LYS A 93 6.44 10.42 -5.08
CA LYS A 93 7.17 11.68 -5.21
C LYS A 93 6.92 12.62 -4.01
N GLU A 94 5.66 12.77 -3.58
CA GLU A 94 5.30 13.62 -2.44
C GLU A 94 5.96 13.13 -1.15
N TRP A 95 5.98 11.82 -0.93
CA TRP A 95 6.64 11.20 0.22
C TRP A 95 8.15 10.99 0.04
N LYS A 96 8.72 11.40 -1.10
CA LYS A 96 10.15 11.28 -1.42
C LYS A 96 10.66 9.84 -1.24
N ALA A 97 9.93 8.91 -1.82
CA ALA A 97 10.29 7.50 -1.80
C ALA A 97 11.54 7.26 -2.65
N ASP A 98 12.46 6.46 -2.16
CA ASP A 98 13.52 5.83 -2.98
C ASP A 98 13.02 4.47 -3.49
N HIS A 99 12.17 3.77 -2.69
CA HIS A 99 11.49 2.52 -3.07
C HIS A 99 10.02 2.57 -2.68
N VAL A 100 9.19 1.90 -3.46
CA VAL A 100 7.74 1.78 -3.25
C VAL A 100 7.37 0.34 -2.93
N VAL A 101 6.65 0.15 -1.83
CA VAL A 101 5.95 -1.10 -1.54
C VAL A 101 4.48 -0.93 -1.91
N ARG A 102 4.05 -1.61 -2.97
CA ARG A 102 2.66 -1.61 -3.42
C ARG A 102 1.84 -2.60 -2.62
N VAL A 103 0.72 -2.12 -2.06
CA VAL A 103 -0.29 -2.94 -1.37
C VAL A 103 -1.65 -2.70 -2.00
N THR A 104 -2.40 -3.77 -2.27
CA THR A 104 -3.75 -3.66 -2.84
C THR A 104 -4.77 -3.38 -1.74
N GLY A 105 -5.64 -2.38 -1.96
CA GLY A 105 -6.60 -1.86 -0.96
C GLY A 105 -7.79 -2.78 -0.66
N ASP A 106 -7.83 -3.96 -1.26
CA ASP A 106 -8.85 -4.98 -1.04
C ASP A 106 -8.31 -6.25 -0.34
N CYS A 107 -7.09 -6.19 0.19
CA CYS A 107 -6.45 -7.27 0.92
C CYS A 107 -6.45 -7.03 2.44
N PRO A 108 -7.58 -7.26 3.16
CA PRO A 108 -7.67 -6.99 4.60
C PRO A 108 -6.75 -7.89 5.45
N PHE A 109 -6.18 -8.93 4.85
CA PHE A 109 -5.29 -9.89 5.51
C PHE A 109 -3.81 -9.61 5.25
N VAL A 110 -3.46 -8.52 4.56
CA VAL A 110 -2.05 -8.12 4.39
C VAL A 110 -1.32 -8.20 5.73
N SER A 111 -0.08 -8.66 5.71
CA SER A 111 0.74 -8.80 6.92
C SER A 111 1.90 -7.80 6.91
N GLY A 112 2.01 -7.00 7.97
CA GLY A 112 3.18 -6.11 8.15
C GLY A 112 4.48 -6.90 8.26
N GLU A 113 4.48 -8.06 8.91
CA GLU A 113 5.63 -8.95 9.00
C GLU A 113 6.06 -9.47 7.61
N GLU A 114 5.09 -9.86 6.75
CA GLU A 114 5.39 -10.30 5.40
C GLU A 114 5.85 -9.16 4.47
N ILE A 115 5.42 -7.92 4.76
CA ILE A 115 5.99 -6.73 4.10
C ILE A 115 7.46 -6.57 4.51
N ASP A 116 7.79 -6.71 5.79
CA ASP A 116 9.17 -6.61 6.28
C ASP A 116 10.05 -7.74 5.69
N HIS A 117 9.57 -8.99 5.65
CA HIS A 117 10.28 -10.10 5.00
C HIS A 117 10.56 -9.82 3.52
N LEU A 118 9.59 -9.25 2.79
CA LEU A 118 9.77 -8.86 1.39
C LEU A 118 10.84 -7.77 1.23
N ILE A 119 10.82 -6.76 2.10
CA ILE A 119 11.82 -5.67 2.09
C ILE A 119 13.21 -6.22 2.39
N ASP A 120 13.36 -7.09 3.39
CA ASP A 120 14.63 -7.72 3.74
C ASP A 120 15.16 -8.57 2.57
N PHE A 121 14.29 -9.36 1.94
CA PHE A 121 14.65 -10.14 0.75
C PHE A 121 15.13 -9.23 -0.38
N TYR A 122 14.39 -8.15 -0.66
CA TYR A 122 14.71 -7.19 -1.71
C TYR A 122 16.07 -6.51 -1.45
N ASN A 123 16.33 -6.10 -0.21
CA ASN A 123 17.57 -5.42 0.17
C ASN A 123 18.79 -6.36 0.18
N PHE A 124 18.58 -7.69 0.30
CA PHE A 124 19.66 -8.67 0.30
C PHE A 124 20.21 -8.94 -1.10
N GLY A 125 19.43 -8.69 -2.15
CA GLY A 125 19.80 -8.94 -3.54
C GLY A 125 19.79 -7.68 -4.40
N GLU A 126 20.25 -7.82 -5.65
CA GLU A 126 20.17 -6.76 -6.67
C GLU A 126 18.93 -7.01 -7.54
N TYR A 127 17.76 -6.60 -7.03
CA TYR A 127 16.49 -6.81 -7.71
C TYR A 127 15.88 -5.48 -8.16
N ASP A 128 15.38 -5.43 -9.40
CA ASP A 128 14.56 -4.32 -9.88
C ASP A 128 13.10 -4.43 -9.44
N TYR A 129 12.68 -5.62 -9.02
CA TYR A 129 11.32 -5.92 -8.58
C TYR A 129 11.27 -7.20 -7.77
N ALA A 130 10.54 -7.19 -6.67
CA ALA A 130 10.25 -8.39 -5.90
C ALA A 130 8.80 -8.41 -5.41
N TYR A 131 8.26 -9.60 -5.18
CA TYR A 131 6.90 -9.81 -4.65
C TYR A 131 6.81 -11.13 -3.88
N ASN A 132 5.88 -11.22 -2.95
CA ASN A 132 5.64 -12.41 -2.12
C ASN A 132 4.23 -13.01 -2.30
N HIS A 133 3.49 -12.62 -3.34
CA HIS A 133 2.23 -13.22 -3.75
C HIS A 133 2.41 -13.85 -5.13
N ILE A 134 1.89 -15.02 -5.39
CA ILE A 134 2.06 -15.72 -6.68
C ILE A 134 3.55 -15.89 -7.11
N PRO A 135 3.99 -16.96 -7.69
CA PRO A 135 3.23 -17.85 -8.56
C PRO A 135 2.57 -19.01 -7.82
N LEU A 136 1.62 -19.63 -8.52
CA LEU A 136 1.04 -20.93 -8.19
C LEU A 136 2.13 -21.87 -7.65
N LYS A 137 2.00 -22.29 -6.37
CA LYS A 137 2.89 -23.20 -5.60
C LYS A 137 3.88 -22.54 -4.63
N ASN A 138 3.85 -21.20 -4.43
CA ASN A 138 4.35 -20.70 -3.18
C ASN A 138 3.32 -21.10 -2.10
N ASN A 139 3.72 -21.38 -0.90
CA ASN A 139 2.79 -21.75 0.17
C ASN A 139 2.11 -20.53 0.82
N TYR A 140 2.13 -19.37 0.16
CA TYR A 140 1.51 -18.16 0.65
C TYR A 140 0.02 -18.12 0.31
N PRO A 141 -0.85 -17.82 1.28
CA PRO A 141 -2.25 -17.50 1.00
C PRO A 141 -2.35 -16.24 0.14
N ASP A 142 -3.29 -16.22 -0.80
CA ASP A 142 -3.61 -15.01 -1.54
C ASP A 142 -4.11 -13.89 -0.61
N GLY A 143 -3.76 -12.64 -0.92
CA GLY A 143 -4.23 -11.46 -0.19
C GLY A 143 -3.42 -11.06 1.05
N ILE A 144 -2.27 -11.70 1.34
CA ILE A 144 -1.38 -11.26 2.42
C ILE A 144 -0.13 -10.52 1.91
N GLY A 145 0.11 -10.56 0.60
CA GLY A 145 1.34 -10.13 -0.04
C GLY A 145 1.38 -8.68 -0.48
N ALA A 146 2.59 -8.28 -0.89
CA ALA A 146 2.94 -6.98 -1.43
C ALA A 146 3.95 -7.12 -2.56
N GLU A 147 4.27 -6.01 -3.21
CA GLU A 147 5.29 -5.88 -4.25
C GLU A 147 6.23 -4.74 -3.87
N ILE A 148 7.52 -4.85 -4.20
CA ILE A 148 8.49 -3.78 -3.98
C ILE A 148 9.29 -3.51 -5.25
N MET A 149 9.54 -2.23 -5.53
CA MET A 149 10.29 -1.75 -6.69
C MET A 149 10.99 -0.43 -6.39
N PRO A 150 12.05 -0.04 -7.12
CA PRO A 150 12.61 1.30 -7.03
C PRO A 150 11.60 2.32 -7.56
N PHE A 151 11.71 3.57 -7.10
CA PHE A 151 10.84 4.65 -7.58
C PHE A 151 11.33 5.21 -8.93
N GLU A 152 12.65 5.21 -9.19
CA GLU A 152 13.30 5.66 -10.44
C GLU A 152 14.19 4.56 -11.04
#